data_fee9a644f0569add7d4c72099d0a2d3a
#
_entry.id   fee9a644f0569add7d4c72099d0a2d3a
#
_cell.length_a   1.000
_cell.length_b   1.000
_cell.length_c   1.000
_cell.angle_alpha   90.00
_cell.angle_beta   90.00
_cell.angle_gamma   90.00
#
_symmetry.space_group_name_H-M   'P 1'
#
loop_
_entity.id
_entity.type
_entity.pdbx_description
1 polymer ?
#
loop_
_entity_poly.entity_id
_entity_poly.type
_entity_poly.pdbx_seq_one_letter_code
_entity_poly.pdbx_strand_id
1 'polypeptide(L)'
;MAKEWILNQAMNRWGLNKKRSVGPVSELIRKCAPKKLEDWENFYYKEVYTQEYLAELGKRLFVKISEIVQYEVAEVTEQDCISYIKEVVINRTYQGYQTEIQTVYGQLQSILGVPIKPAPDEWDRLYAVDFFTEIKHQFVGFQIKPITFEHTFEEHKWKSMQENAHHKFQEKFGGRVFTIYSIKSGQKKIIKNIDVIEEIKQEIHRLMK
;
A
#
# COMPACT_ATOMS: atom_id res chain seq x y z
N MET A 1 17.18 8.21 -8.66
CA MET A 1 17.15 7.59 -7.31
C MET A 1 17.45 8.57 -6.17
N ALA A 2 18.54 9.35 -6.21
CA ALA A 2 18.83 10.32 -5.12
C ALA A 2 17.75 11.38 -4.91
N LYS A 3 17.22 11.99 -5.98
CA LYS A 3 16.12 12.97 -5.89
C LYS A 3 14.86 12.39 -5.24
N GLU A 4 14.49 11.18 -5.60
CA GLU A 4 13.30 10.52 -5.04
C GLU A 4 13.40 10.30 -3.53
N TRP A 5 14.54 9.87 -3.05
CA TRP A 5 14.77 9.69 -1.61
C TRP A 5 14.56 10.99 -0.85
N ILE A 6 15.14 12.11 -1.31
CA ILE A 6 14.98 13.43 -0.71
C ILE A 6 13.51 13.86 -0.68
N LEU A 7 12.81 13.73 -1.81
CA LEU A 7 11.40 14.12 -1.94
C LEU A 7 10.50 13.29 -1.01
N ASN A 8 10.75 11.98 -0.93
CA ASN A 8 10.00 11.09 -0.05
C ASN A 8 10.25 11.41 1.42
N GLN A 9 11.48 11.62 1.83
CA GLN A 9 11.82 12.02 3.19
C GLN A 9 11.16 13.35 3.57
N ALA A 10 11.22 14.34 2.70
CA ALA A 10 10.58 15.62 2.89
C ALA A 10 9.05 15.49 2.98
N MET A 11 8.44 14.77 2.05
CA MET A 11 7.00 14.52 2.03
C MET A 11 6.50 13.85 3.31
N ASN A 12 7.23 12.83 3.79
CA ASN A 12 6.92 12.14 5.05
C ASN A 12 7.12 13.05 6.26
N ARG A 13 8.24 13.78 6.32
CA ARG A 13 8.59 14.66 7.43
C ARG A 13 7.52 15.73 7.71
N TRP A 14 6.94 16.32 6.68
CA TRP A 14 5.90 17.35 6.82
C TRP A 14 4.47 16.83 6.66
N GLY A 15 4.30 15.52 6.53
CA GLY A 15 2.99 14.89 6.46
C GLY A 15 2.16 15.27 5.24
N LEU A 16 2.83 15.63 4.13
CA LEU A 16 2.16 15.98 2.87
C LEU A 16 1.52 14.76 2.16
N ASN A 17 1.83 13.55 2.62
CA ASN A 17 1.22 12.30 2.20
C ASN A 17 0.08 11.82 3.11
N LYS A 18 -0.27 12.56 4.14
CA LYS A 18 -1.34 12.16 5.07
C LYS A 18 -2.74 12.38 4.48
N LYS A 19 -3.76 11.64 4.97
CA LYS A 19 -5.16 11.77 4.53
C LYS A 19 -5.67 13.22 4.50
N ARG A 20 -5.24 14.07 5.42
CA ARG A 20 -5.58 15.49 5.45
C ARG A 20 -5.01 16.30 4.28
N SER A 21 -3.96 15.79 3.62
CA SER A 21 -3.27 16.49 2.53
C SER A 21 -3.62 15.93 1.16
N VAL A 22 -3.81 14.62 1.03
CA VAL A 22 -4.06 13.95 -0.27
C VAL A 22 -5.36 13.13 -0.29
N GLY A 23 -6.16 13.20 0.75
CA GLY A 23 -7.35 12.37 0.91
C GLY A 23 -7.04 10.91 1.27
N PRO A 24 -8.07 10.10 1.51
CA PRO A 24 -7.93 8.67 1.80
C PRO A 24 -7.75 7.87 0.48
N VAL A 25 -6.62 8.10 -0.23
CA VAL A 25 -6.37 7.62 -1.61
C VAL A 25 -6.59 6.10 -1.77
N SER A 26 -6.20 5.30 -0.76
CA SER A 26 -6.37 3.85 -0.80
C SER A 26 -7.84 3.40 -0.76
N GLU A 27 -8.70 4.13 -0.05
CA GLU A 27 -10.13 3.88 -0.01
C GLU A 27 -10.81 4.35 -1.31
N LEU A 28 -10.41 5.52 -1.77
CA LEU A 28 -11.01 6.16 -2.93
C LEU A 28 -10.70 5.42 -4.24
N ILE A 29 -9.48 4.88 -4.41
CA ILE A 29 -9.16 4.12 -5.61
C ILE A 29 -9.92 2.78 -5.66
N ARG A 30 -10.14 2.13 -4.50
CA ARG A 30 -10.99 0.93 -4.43
C ARG A 30 -12.46 1.25 -4.77
N LYS A 31 -12.97 2.39 -4.31
CA LYS A 31 -14.32 2.86 -4.66
C LYS A 31 -14.45 3.18 -6.15
N CYS A 32 -13.44 3.81 -6.74
CA CYS A 32 -13.39 4.13 -8.17
C CYS A 32 -13.29 2.87 -9.03
N ALA A 33 -12.56 1.84 -8.58
CA ALA A 33 -12.26 0.60 -9.32
C ALA A 33 -11.79 0.86 -10.77
N PRO A 34 -10.74 1.70 -11.01
CA PRO A 34 -10.36 2.16 -12.32
C PRO A 34 -9.77 1.02 -13.17
N LYS A 35 -10.06 1.02 -14.45
CA LYS A 35 -9.46 0.09 -15.43
C LYS A 35 -8.20 0.69 -16.06
N LYS A 36 -8.13 2.01 -16.14
CA LYS A 36 -7.02 2.79 -16.69
C LYS A 36 -6.62 3.90 -15.74
N LEU A 37 -5.40 4.40 -15.90
CA LEU A 37 -4.89 5.53 -15.11
C LEU A 37 -5.80 6.77 -15.25
N GLU A 38 -6.24 7.06 -16.47
CA GLU A 38 -7.13 8.20 -16.77
C GLU A 38 -8.44 8.16 -15.98
N ASP A 39 -9.01 6.97 -15.76
CA ASP A 39 -10.24 6.81 -14.95
C ASP A 39 -9.98 7.25 -13.51
N TRP A 40 -8.81 6.88 -12.97
CA TRP A 40 -8.38 7.29 -11.63
C TRP A 40 -8.08 8.77 -11.53
N GLU A 41 -7.34 9.34 -12.49
CA GLU A 41 -7.03 10.76 -12.52
C GLU A 41 -8.32 11.60 -12.56
N ASN A 42 -9.25 11.29 -13.47
CA ASN A 42 -10.51 11.99 -13.60
C ASN A 42 -11.36 11.90 -12.33
N PHE A 43 -11.45 10.70 -11.73
CA PHE A 43 -12.16 10.52 -10.47
C PHE A 43 -11.52 11.33 -9.35
N TYR A 44 -10.20 11.25 -9.18
CA TYR A 44 -9.48 11.94 -8.11
C TYR A 44 -9.60 13.46 -8.24
N TYR A 45 -9.40 14.00 -9.44
CA TYR A 45 -9.46 15.45 -9.66
C TYR A 45 -10.87 16.03 -9.52
N LYS A 46 -11.89 15.21 -9.76
CA LYS A 46 -13.29 15.63 -9.61
C LYS A 46 -13.79 15.51 -8.16
N GLU A 47 -13.48 14.41 -7.48
CA GLU A 47 -14.13 14.06 -6.21
C GLU A 47 -13.28 14.38 -4.97
N VAL A 48 -11.96 14.63 -5.12
CA VAL A 48 -11.05 14.78 -3.98
C VAL A 48 -10.35 16.14 -4.02
N TYR A 49 -9.37 16.29 -4.89
CA TYR A 49 -8.60 17.51 -5.06
C TYR A 49 -8.26 17.73 -6.53
N THR A 50 -8.25 18.99 -6.95
CA THR A 50 -7.92 19.35 -8.34
C THR A 50 -6.44 19.14 -8.66
N GLN A 51 -6.11 19.16 -9.94
CA GLN A 51 -4.72 19.12 -10.39
C GLN A 51 -3.92 20.32 -9.87
N GLU A 52 -4.53 21.50 -9.82
CA GLU A 52 -3.92 22.73 -9.30
C GLU A 52 -3.61 22.60 -7.81
N TYR A 53 -4.46 21.92 -7.02
CA TYR A 53 -4.17 21.66 -5.61
C TYR A 53 -2.94 20.75 -5.44
N LEU A 54 -2.81 19.68 -6.24
CA LEU A 54 -1.61 18.84 -6.18
C LEU A 54 -0.36 19.59 -6.61
N ALA A 55 -0.46 20.47 -7.60
CA ALA A 55 0.64 21.35 -7.98
C ALA A 55 1.03 22.29 -6.82
N GLU A 56 0.05 22.88 -6.13
CA GLU A 56 0.31 23.72 -4.97
C GLU A 56 0.89 22.93 -3.78
N LEU A 57 0.48 21.69 -3.60
CA LEU A 57 1.10 20.79 -2.62
C LEU A 57 2.58 20.52 -2.96
N GLY A 58 2.91 20.36 -4.24
CA GLY A 58 4.27 20.25 -4.74
C GLY A 58 5.10 21.51 -4.49
N LYS A 59 4.54 22.69 -4.70
CA LYS A 59 5.19 23.98 -4.38
C LYS A 59 5.49 24.08 -2.88
N ARG A 60 4.54 23.71 -2.03
CA ARG A 60 4.77 23.66 -0.58
C ARG A 60 5.90 22.70 -0.20
N LEU A 61 5.97 21.52 -0.86
CA LEU A 61 7.09 20.60 -0.68
C LEU A 61 8.42 21.24 -1.09
N PHE A 62 8.46 21.95 -2.22
CA PHE A 62 9.65 22.66 -2.69
C PHE A 62 10.13 23.72 -1.69
N VAL A 63 9.21 24.57 -1.20
CA VAL A 63 9.53 25.59 -0.20
C VAL A 63 10.13 24.94 1.06
N LYS A 64 9.52 23.85 1.54
CA LYS A 64 10.05 23.12 2.71
C LYS A 64 11.44 22.55 2.47
N ILE A 65 11.70 22.02 1.30
CA ILE A 65 13.02 21.50 0.95
C ILE A 65 14.05 22.62 0.88
N SER A 66 13.76 23.74 0.19
CA SER A 66 14.67 24.86 0.02
C SER A 66 14.98 25.60 1.33
N GLU A 67 14.01 25.68 2.27
CA GLU A 67 14.24 26.28 3.60
C GLU A 67 15.22 25.47 4.48
N ILE A 68 15.32 24.17 4.25
CA ILE A 68 16.04 23.27 5.18
C ILE A 68 17.37 22.80 4.62
N VAL A 69 17.48 22.65 3.30
CA VAL A 69 18.61 21.95 2.68
C VAL A 69 19.20 22.77 1.53
N GLN A 70 19.33 24.06 1.75
CA GLN A 70 19.77 25.04 0.72
C GLN A 70 21.07 24.64 -0.02
N TYR A 71 21.91 23.77 0.56
CA TYR A 71 23.18 23.34 -0.01
C TYR A 71 23.18 21.92 -0.60
N GLU A 72 22.29 21.02 -0.13
CA GLU A 72 22.27 19.62 -0.55
C GLU A 72 21.29 19.35 -1.70
N VAL A 73 20.40 20.29 -1.98
CA VAL A 73 19.26 20.10 -2.87
C VAL A 73 19.24 21.07 -4.05
N ALA A 74 20.37 21.65 -4.41
CA ALA A 74 20.51 22.61 -5.53
C ALA A 74 19.96 22.11 -6.88
N GLU A 75 19.81 20.79 -7.03
CA GLU A 75 19.27 20.18 -8.24
C GLU A 75 17.75 19.94 -8.21
N VAL A 76 17.07 20.14 -7.06
CA VAL A 76 15.63 19.88 -6.96
C VAL A 76 14.85 21.11 -7.39
N THR A 77 14.06 20.99 -8.44
CA THR A 77 13.22 22.06 -8.97
C THR A 77 11.77 21.95 -8.44
N GLU A 78 11.01 23.04 -8.55
CA GLU A 78 9.57 23.05 -8.28
C GLU A 78 8.86 22.00 -9.15
N GLN A 79 9.27 21.85 -10.42
CA GLN A 79 8.68 20.87 -11.34
C GLN A 79 8.97 19.43 -10.91
N ASP A 80 10.14 19.14 -10.34
CA ASP A 80 10.43 17.83 -9.75
C ASP A 80 9.47 17.52 -8.59
N CYS A 81 9.21 18.51 -7.74
CA CYS A 81 8.27 18.36 -6.62
C CYS A 81 6.83 18.13 -7.09
N ILE A 82 6.36 18.86 -8.07
CA ILE A 82 5.04 18.70 -8.67
C ILE A 82 4.91 17.31 -9.30
N SER A 83 5.91 16.92 -10.10
CA SER A 83 5.95 15.62 -10.76
C SER A 83 5.99 14.47 -9.76
N TYR A 84 6.75 14.62 -8.68
CA TYR A 84 6.83 13.62 -7.62
C TYR A 84 5.49 13.46 -6.87
N ILE A 85 4.80 14.55 -6.56
CA ILE A 85 3.48 14.48 -5.92
C ILE A 85 2.49 13.72 -6.82
N LYS A 86 2.45 14.05 -8.11
CA LYS A 86 1.62 13.33 -9.08
C LYS A 86 1.99 11.86 -9.16
N GLU A 87 3.28 11.55 -9.24
CA GLU A 87 3.77 10.18 -9.27
C GLU A 87 3.31 9.39 -8.04
N VAL A 88 3.48 9.93 -6.84
CA VAL A 88 3.11 9.23 -5.59
C VAL A 88 1.60 9.07 -5.46
N VAL A 89 0.85 10.16 -5.69
CA VAL A 89 -0.61 10.17 -5.41
C VAL A 89 -1.41 9.47 -6.50
N ILE A 90 -1.01 9.62 -7.75
CA ILE A 90 -1.77 9.05 -8.88
C ILE A 90 -1.15 7.73 -9.35
N ASN A 91 0.10 7.77 -9.84
CA ASN A 91 0.68 6.60 -10.52
C ASN A 91 0.95 5.45 -9.55
N ARG A 92 1.60 5.71 -8.41
CA ARG A 92 1.90 4.65 -7.44
C ARG A 92 0.65 4.11 -6.77
N THR A 93 -0.33 4.95 -6.46
CA THR A 93 -1.62 4.48 -5.93
C THR A 93 -2.32 3.58 -6.95
N TYR A 94 -2.33 3.99 -8.23
CA TYR A 94 -2.87 3.16 -9.30
C TYR A 94 -2.12 1.84 -9.47
N GLN A 95 -0.79 1.87 -9.48
CA GLN A 95 0.05 0.66 -9.59
C GLN A 95 -0.14 -0.27 -8.38
N GLY A 96 -0.25 0.30 -7.18
CA GLY A 96 -0.58 -0.46 -5.97
C GLY A 96 -1.92 -1.17 -6.09
N TYR A 97 -2.95 -0.45 -6.51
CA TYR A 97 -4.28 -0.99 -6.75
C TYR A 97 -4.27 -2.10 -7.82
N GLN A 98 -3.58 -1.90 -8.96
CA GLN A 98 -3.44 -2.93 -9.98
C GLN A 98 -2.75 -4.19 -9.44
N THR A 99 -1.78 -4.02 -8.55
CA THR A 99 -1.12 -5.15 -7.87
C THR A 99 -2.10 -5.93 -6.98
N GLU A 100 -2.91 -5.18 -6.23
CA GLU A 100 -3.95 -5.73 -5.38
C GLU A 100 -4.93 -6.57 -6.19
N ILE A 101 -5.48 -6.00 -7.29
CA ILE A 101 -6.40 -6.72 -8.19
C ILE A 101 -5.77 -7.99 -8.76
N GLN A 102 -4.53 -7.90 -9.26
CA GLN A 102 -3.88 -9.05 -9.90
C GLN A 102 -3.45 -10.13 -8.90
N THR A 103 -2.96 -9.74 -7.73
CA THR A 103 -2.42 -10.67 -6.74
C THR A 103 -3.52 -11.24 -5.84
N VAL A 104 -4.36 -10.37 -5.30
CA VAL A 104 -5.38 -10.79 -4.31
C VAL A 104 -6.59 -11.39 -5.01
N TYR A 105 -7.25 -10.61 -5.86
CA TYR A 105 -8.49 -11.07 -6.47
C TYR A 105 -8.26 -12.01 -7.66
N GLY A 106 -7.22 -11.77 -8.46
CA GLY A 106 -6.91 -12.59 -9.65
C GLY A 106 -6.25 -13.93 -9.32
N GLN A 107 -5.50 -14.03 -8.23
CA GLN A 107 -4.77 -15.25 -7.87
C GLN A 107 -5.23 -15.81 -6.51
N LEU A 108 -5.01 -15.08 -5.42
CA LEU A 108 -5.24 -15.61 -4.08
C LEU A 108 -6.69 -16.03 -3.86
N GLN A 109 -7.66 -15.18 -4.18
CA GLN A 109 -9.08 -15.49 -4.03
C GLN A 109 -9.49 -16.69 -4.88
N SER A 110 -8.98 -16.77 -6.11
CA SER A 110 -9.28 -17.90 -7.02
C SER A 110 -8.70 -19.20 -6.50
N ILE A 111 -7.48 -19.18 -5.92
CA ILE A 111 -6.80 -20.37 -5.38
C ILE A 111 -7.48 -20.86 -4.08
N LEU A 112 -7.90 -19.92 -3.22
CA LEU A 112 -8.50 -20.26 -1.93
C LEU A 112 -9.99 -20.61 -2.04
N GLY A 113 -10.67 -20.15 -3.08
CA GLY A 113 -12.11 -20.39 -3.27
C GLY A 113 -13.02 -19.70 -2.23
N VAL A 114 -12.50 -18.69 -1.52
CA VAL A 114 -13.23 -17.91 -0.51
C VAL A 114 -13.20 -16.43 -0.86
N PRO A 115 -14.26 -15.66 -0.53
CA PRO A 115 -14.28 -14.23 -0.77
C PRO A 115 -13.24 -13.53 0.10
N ILE A 116 -12.42 -12.67 -0.53
CA ILE A 116 -11.45 -11.83 0.16
C ILE A 116 -11.93 -10.39 0.10
N LYS A 117 -11.87 -9.70 1.23
CA LYS A 117 -12.30 -8.29 1.38
C LYS A 117 -11.11 -7.43 1.80
N PRO A 118 -11.06 -6.15 1.39
CA PRO A 118 -10.08 -5.21 1.92
C PRO A 118 -10.33 -5.00 3.41
N ALA A 119 -9.26 -4.97 4.19
CA ALA A 119 -9.34 -4.73 5.62
C ALA A 119 -9.66 -3.25 5.91
N PRO A 120 -10.35 -2.94 7.03
CA PRO A 120 -10.46 -1.57 7.49
C PRO A 120 -9.07 -0.95 7.73
N ASP A 121 -8.92 0.35 7.51
CA ASP A 121 -7.68 1.09 7.75
C ASP A 121 -7.10 0.90 9.18
N GLU A 122 -7.97 0.68 10.16
CA GLU A 122 -7.57 0.40 11.52
C GLU A 122 -6.80 -0.93 11.62
N TRP A 123 -7.20 -1.94 10.85
CA TRP A 123 -6.56 -3.25 10.87
C TRP A 123 -5.18 -3.22 10.20
N ASP A 124 -5.03 -2.46 9.11
CA ASP A 124 -3.72 -2.21 8.51
C ASP A 124 -2.77 -1.56 9.53
N ARG A 125 -3.22 -0.51 10.22
CA ARG A 125 -2.39 0.19 11.21
C ARG A 125 -2.04 -0.61 12.45
N LEU A 126 -3.00 -1.36 13.01
CA LEU A 126 -2.83 -2.04 14.30
C LEU A 126 -2.27 -3.45 14.16
N TYR A 127 -2.61 -4.12 13.07
CA TYR A 127 -2.35 -5.55 12.89
C TYR A 127 -1.57 -5.86 11.61
N ALA A 128 -1.23 -4.86 10.80
CA ALA A 128 -0.60 -5.03 9.50
C ALA A 128 -1.40 -5.98 8.57
N VAL A 129 -2.71 -5.82 8.52
CA VAL A 129 -3.63 -6.61 7.69
C VAL A 129 -4.20 -5.75 6.58
N ASP A 130 -3.88 -6.09 5.33
CA ASP A 130 -4.37 -5.40 4.13
C ASP A 130 -5.72 -5.94 3.64
N PHE A 131 -5.91 -7.27 3.80
CA PHE A 131 -7.12 -7.99 3.38
C PHE A 131 -7.49 -9.04 4.40
N PHE A 132 -8.74 -9.51 4.33
CA PHE A 132 -9.20 -10.61 5.16
C PHE A 132 -10.25 -11.47 4.46
N THR A 133 -10.44 -12.67 4.98
CA THR A 133 -11.63 -13.50 4.74
C THR A 133 -12.31 -13.84 6.05
N GLU A 134 -13.63 -13.94 6.04
CA GLU A 134 -14.45 -14.28 7.21
C GLU A 134 -14.90 -15.72 7.12
N ILE A 135 -14.64 -16.49 8.18
CA ILE A 135 -15.01 -17.91 8.31
C ILE A 135 -15.72 -18.09 9.66
N LYS A 136 -17.03 -18.35 9.67
CA LYS A 136 -17.82 -18.56 10.90
C LYS A 136 -17.57 -17.49 11.99
N HIS A 137 -17.61 -16.21 11.62
CA HIS A 137 -17.36 -15.06 12.51
C HIS A 137 -15.92 -14.93 13.03
N GLN A 138 -15.00 -15.70 12.51
CA GLN A 138 -13.56 -15.55 12.73
C GLN A 138 -12.91 -15.02 11.45
N PHE A 139 -11.75 -14.34 11.57
CA PHE A 139 -11.16 -13.67 10.44
C PHE A 139 -9.73 -14.19 10.18
N VAL A 140 -9.42 -14.50 8.95
CA VAL A 140 -8.05 -14.78 8.49
C VAL A 140 -7.55 -13.54 7.79
N GLY A 141 -6.43 -12.98 8.27
CA GLY A 141 -5.82 -11.77 7.71
C GLY A 141 -4.76 -12.10 6.66
N PHE A 142 -4.60 -11.18 5.69
CA PHE A 142 -3.55 -11.25 4.68
C PHE A 142 -2.82 -9.92 4.63
N GLN A 143 -1.49 -9.98 4.61
CA GLN A 143 -0.62 -8.86 4.34
C GLN A 143 0.08 -9.09 3.00
N ILE A 144 0.01 -8.12 2.08
CA ILE A 144 0.63 -8.22 0.75
C ILE A 144 1.91 -7.40 0.71
N LYS A 145 3.05 -8.05 0.57
CA LYS A 145 4.36 -7.37 0.46
C LYS A 145 4.97 -7.55 -0.92
N PRO A 146 5.23 -6.46 -1.65
CA PRO A 146 6.06 -6.55 -2.84
C PRO A 146 7.51 -6.86 -2.46
N ILE A 147 8.12 -7.84 -3.10
CA ILE A 147 9.57 -8.07 -2.98
C ILE A 147 10.27 -7.14 -3.95
N THR A 148 11.01 -6.18 -3.41
CA THR A 148 12.02 -5.42 -4.14
C THR A 148 13.38 -5.92 -3.70
N PHE A 149 14.33 -6.05 -4.64
CA PHE A 149 15.67 -6.64 -4.38
C PHE A 149 16.56 -5.88 -3.37
N GLU A 150 16.06 -4.78 -2.80
CA GLU A 150 16.84 -3.85 -1.95
C GLU A 150 16.64 -4.04 -0.43
N HIS A 151 15.86 -5.01 0.03
CA HIS A 151 15.56 -5.16 1.46
C HIS A 151 16.35 -6.28 2.13
N THR A 152 17.58 -5.99 2.59
CA THR A 152 18.40 -7.00 3.29
C THR A 152 18.87 -6.61 4.69
N PHE A 153 18.74 -5.39 5.18
CA PHE A 153 19.37 -4.98 6.45
C PHE A 153 18.42 -4.49 7.56
N GLU A 154 17.19 -4.13 7.29
CA GLU A 154 16.21 -3.68 8.31
C GLU A 154 15.21 -4.77 8.75
N GLU A 155 15.33 -5.99 8.24
CA GLU A 155 14.31 -7.04 8.38
C GLU A 155 14.04 -7.49 9.82
N HIS A 156 15.05 -7.56 10.70
CA HIS A 156 14.88 -8.14 12.02
C HIS A 156 14.02 -7.31 12.99
N LYS A 157 14.14 -6.00 12.97
CA LYS A 157 13.35 -5.13 13.86
C LYS A 157 11.88 -5.02 13.41
N TRP A 158 11.67 -4.92 12.11
CA TRP A 158 10.33 -4.89 11.53
C TRP A 158 9.60 -6.22 11.68
N LYS A 159 10.32 -7.34 11.59
CA LYS A 159 9.76 -8.69 11.71
C LYS A 159 9.17 -8.92 13.10
N SER A 160 9.87 -8.58 14.18
CA SER A 160 9.36 -8.76 15.54
C SER A 160 8.15 -7.87 15.85
N MET A 161 8.12 -6.63 15.34
CA MET A 161 6.96 -5.74 15.50
C MET A 161 5.74 -6.26 14.75
N GLN A 162 5.96 -6.82 13.56
CA GLN A 162 4.91 -7.39 12.74
C GLN A 162 4.34 -8.68 13.34
N GLU A 163 5.18 -9.56 13.84
CA GLU A 163 4.78 -10.79 14.56
C GLU A 163 3.89 -10.46 15.76
N ASN A 164 4.24 -9.43 16.54
CA ASN A 164 3.42 -8.95 17.64
C ASN A 164 2.05 -8.41 17.17
N ALA A 165 2.03 -7.69 16.04
CA ALA A 165 0.78 -7.18 15.48
C ALA A 165 -0.12 -8.32 14.99
N HIS A 166 0.45 -9.32 14.32
CA HIS A 166 -0.26 -10.51 13.86
C HIS A 166 -0.80 -11.36 15.03
N HIS A 167 -0.04 -11.48 16.12
CA HIS A 167 -0.49 -12.19 17.32
C HIS A 167 -1.71 -11.50 17.97
N LYS A 168 -1.69 -10.18 18.10
CA LYS A 168 -2.83 -9.39 18.58
C LYS A 168 -4.08 -9.57 17.71
N PHE A 169 -3.89 -9.67 16.38
CA PHE A 169 -5.00 -9.95 15.48
C PHE A 169 -5.61 -11.33 15.77
N GLN A 170 -4.77 -12.35 15.89
CA GLN A 170 -5.21 -13.70 16.17
C GLN A 170 -5.96 -13.82 17.50
N GLU A 171 -5.46 -13.17 18.55
CA GLU A 171 -6.14 -13.13 19.86
C GLU A 171 -7.53 -12.49 19.77
N LYS A 172 -7.66 -11.42 18.99
CA LYS A 172 -8.91 -10.67 18.89
C LYS A 172 -9.92 -11.28 17.93
N PHE A 173 -9.46 -11.87 16.85
CA PHE A 173 -10.29 -12.28 15.71
C PHE A 173 -10.29 -13.79 15.43
N GLY A 174 -9.49 -14.56 16.15
CA GLY A 174 -9.49 -16.03 16.15
C GLY A 174 -8.68 -16.71 15.04
N GLY A 175 -8.45 -16.03 13.93
CA GLY A 175 -7.66 -16.56 12.81
C GLY A 175 -6.30 -15.87 12.67
N ARG A 176 -5.36 -16.56 12.02
CA ARG A 176 -3.99 -16.09 11.80
C ARG A 176 -3.90 -15.03 10.71
N VAL A 177 -2.80 -14.28 10.71
CA VAL A 177 -2.41 -13.39 9.61
C VAL A 177 -1.28 -14.04 8.81
N PHE A 178 -1.38 -13.99 7.48
CA PHE A 178 -0.39 -14.54 6.56
C PHE A 178 0.22 -13.46 5.69
N THR A 179 1.56 -13.43 5.61
CA THR A 179 2.28 -12.51 4.71
C THR A 179 2.45 -13.17 3.34
N ILE A 180 1.92 -12.53 2.32
CA ILE A 180 1.98 -12.96 0.93
C ILE A 180 2.97 -12.07 0.20
N TYR A 181 4.01 -12.67 -0.33
CA TYR A 181 5.01 -11.96 -1.11
C TYR A 181 4.64 -11.96 -2.59
N SER A 182 4.56 -10.76 -3.17
CA SER A 182 4.35 -10.58 -4.60
C SER A 182 5.63 -10.15 -5.31
N ILE A 183 5.89 -10.73 -6.48
CA ILE A 183 7.03 -10.37 -7.33
C ILE A 183 6.53 -9.99 -8.72
N LYS A 184 7.18 -9.01 -9.34
CA LYS A 184 6.90 -8.64 -10.73
C LYS A 184 7.54 -9.66 -11.67
N SER A 185 6.72 -10.29 -12.50
CA SER A 185 7.13 -11.21 -13.57
C SER A 185 6.62 -10.67 -14.90
N GLY A 186 7.50 -9.98 -15.66
CA GLY A 186 7.11 -9.23 -16.85
C GLY A 186 6.14 -8.10 -16.50
N GLN A 187 4.95 -8.12 -17.11
CA GLN A 187 3.89 -7.14 -16.84
C GLN A 187 2.91 -7.59 -15.74
N LYS A 188 3.05 -8.80 -15.21
CA LYS A 188 2.16 -9.36 -14.19
C LYS A 188 2.88 -9.45 -12.85
N LYS A 189 2.10 -9.39 -11.77
CA LYS A 189 2.58 -9.73 -10.43
C LYS A 189 2.07 -11.12 -10.06
N ILE A 190 2.96 -11.92 -9.47
CA ILE A 190 2.67 -13.30 -9.05
C ILE A 190 3.02 -13.48 -7.58
N ILE A 191 2.33 -14.41 -6.93
CA ILE A 191 2.64 -14.84 -5.56
C ILE A 191 3.94 -15.65 -5.61
N LYS A 192 4.91 -15.28 -4.78
CA LYS A 192 6.22 -15.95 -4.73
C LYS A 192 6.26 -17.08 -3.72
N ASN A 193 5.73 -16.89 -2.52
CA ASN A 193 5.73 -17.86 -1.45
C ASN A 193 4.50 -18.78 -1.54
N ILE A 194 4.54 -19.70 -2.49
CA ILE A 194 3.39 -20.62 -2.75
C ILE A 194 3.09 -21.52 -1.53
N ASP A 195 4.09 -21.84 -0.74
CA ASP A 195 3.95 -22.69 0.46
C ASP A 195 2.94 -22.10 1.46
N VAL A 196 2.85 -20.79 1.57
CA VAL A 196 1.89 -20.10 2.44
C VAL A 196 0.43 -20.40 2.06
N ILE A 197 0.17 -20.74 0.81
CA ILE A 197 -1.19 -21.07 0.33
C ILE A 197 -1.73 -22.30 1.04
N GLU A 198 -0.91 -23.31 1.23
CA GLU A 198 -1.32 -24.53 1.94
C GLU A 198 -1.55 -24.27 3.44
N GLU A 199 -0.72 -23.42 4.06
CA GLU A 199 -0.95 -22.99 5.44
C GLU A 199 -2.28 -22.23 5.58
N ILE A 200 -2.59 -21.34 4.64
CA ILE A 200 -3.86 -20.60 4.62
C ILE A 200 -5.05 -21.56 4.49
N LYS A 201 -4.98 -22.55 3.60
CA LYS A 201 -6.04 -23.54 3.43
C LYS A 201 -6.25 -24.36 4.71
N GLN A 202 -5.16 -24.76 5.37
CA GLN A 202 -5.22 -25.48 6.66
C GLN A 202 -5.89 -24.61 7.73
N GLU A 203 -5.55 -23.32 7.82
CA GLU A 203 -6.17 -22.41 8.76
C GLU A 203 -7.66 -22.19 8.47
N ILE A 204 -8.03 -21.98 7.22
CA ILE A 204 -9.44 -21.89 6.80
C ILE A 204 -10.19 -23.17 7.19
N HIS A 205 -9.60 -24.35 6.94
CA HIS A 205 -10.21 -25.63 7.31
C HIS A 205 -10.33 -25.80 8.83
N ARG A 206 -9.34 -25.34 9.60
CA ARG A 206 -9.39 -25.31 11.06
C ARG A 206 -10.58 -24.49 11.58
N LEU A 207 -10.81 -23.32 11.00
CA LEU A 207 -11.91 -22.42 11.38
C LEU A 207 -13.29 -22.90 10.89
N MET A 208 -13.32 -23.78 9.88
CA MET A 208 -14.56 -24.40 9.40
C MET A 208 -15.06 -25.55 10.28
N LYS A 209 -14.19 -26.13 11.11
CA LYS A 209 -14.57 -27.16 12.08
C LYS A 209 -15.22 -26.51 13.32
#